data_15f9dd19caa96237421dbd339fd4eea8
#
_entry.id   15f9dd19caa96237421dbd339fd4eea8
#
_cell.length_a   1.000
_cell.length_b   1.000
_cell.length_c   1.000
_cell.angle_alpha   90.00
_cell.angle_beta   90.00
_cell.angle_gamma   90.00
#
_symmetry.space_group_name_H-M   'P 1'
#
loop_
_entity.id
_entity.type
_entity.pdbx_description
1 polymer ?
#
loop_
_entity_poly.entity_id
_entity_poly.type
_entity_poly.pdbx_seq_one_letter_code
_entity_poly.pdbx_strand_id
1 'polypeptide(L)'
;MPSKYQVITEMEAEHLRTLTVDTNHYMDFLTTAANNFKYSFQEQLLIFAQKPDATACAEVSWWNKHGRWVNRNTKGIALLVDTDAPYKLRHVFDVSDTNSRAGKEVPIWKMEQRFVEPVKKVLAERYEVDTHESLEDCLLNVAVTFVNDNYQDYLAELMEAKAGSLLEKLDEDNTRLQMLTALSYSVGYMLHIRSGLPGR
;
A
#
# COMPACT_ATOMS: atom_id res chain seq x y z
N MET A 1 14.08 9.36 28.33
CA MET A 1 14.12 8.92 26.92
C MET A 1 12.72 8.54 26.48
N PRO A 2 12.29 8.89 25.28
CA PRO A 2 10.97 8.47 24.79
C PRO A 2 10.89 6.95 24.75
N SER A 3 9.71 6.40 24.99
CA SER A 3 9.47 4.97 24.85
C SER A 3 9.55 4.57 23.35
N LYS A 4 9.81 3.29 23.08
CA LYS A 4 9.84 2.79 21.69
C LYS A 4 8.51 3.06 20.98
N TYR A 5 7.40 2.96 21.68
CA TYR A 5 6.07 3.27 21.15
C TYR A 5 5.97 4.75 20.72
N GLN A 6 6.39 5.68 21.58
CA GLN A 6 6.39 7.10 21.24
C GLN A 6 7.24 7.42 20.00
N VAL A 7 8.42 6.81 19.88
CA VAL A 7 9.27 6.96 18.69
C VAL A 7 8.57 6.49 17.41
N ILE A 8 7.84 5.35 17.46
CA ILE A 8 7.11 4.83 16.30
C ILE A 8 5.92 5.73 15.95
N THR A 9 5.20 6.24 16.93
CA THR A 9 4.08 7.18 16.71
C THR A 9 4.55 8.52 16.13
N GLU A 10 5.68 9.05 16.61
CA GLU A 10 6.29 10.27 16.08
C GLU A 10 6.77 10.07 14.64
N MET A 11 7.38 8.92 14.33
CA MET A 11 7.80 8.53 12.98
C MET A 11 6.61 8.47 12.02
N GLU A 12 5.51 7.84 12.42
CA GLU A 12 4.26 7.80 11.64
C GLU A 12 3.77 9.21 11.30
N ALA A 13 3.65 10.09 12.31
CA ALA A 13 3.18 11.45 12.14
C ALA A 13 4.10 12.30 11.23
N GLU A 14 5.41 12.09 11.27
CA GLU A 14 6.38 12.75 10.42
C GLU A 14 6.24 12.31 8.96
N HIS A 15 6.21 11.01 8.71
CA HIS A 15 6.06 10.49 7.36
C HIS A 15 4.70 10.85 6.75
N LEU A 16 3.62 10.84 7.53
CA LEU A 16 2.31 11.29 7.07
C LEU A 16 2.36 12.75 6.57
N ARG A 17 3.02 13.65 7.30
CA ARG A 17 3.20 15.05 6.87
C ARG A 17 4.02 15.14 5.58
N THR A 18 5.09 14.34 5.45
CA THR A 18 5.95 14.36 4.27
C THR A 18 5.20 13.87 3.03
N LEU A 19 4.33 12.84 3.16
CA LEU A 19 3.49 12.38 2.06
C LEU A 19 2.60 13.47 1.46
N THR A 20 2.17 14.44 2.26
CA THR A 20 1.26 15.52 1.82
C THR A 20 1.97 16.65 1.08
N VAL A 21 3.31 16.73 1.13
CA VAL A 21 4.07 17.85 0.58
C VAL A 21 5.15 17.47 -0.43
N ASP A 22 5.49 16.18 -0.53
CA ASP A 22 6.52 15.66 -1.43
C ASP A 22 5.95 14.54 -2.32
N THR A 23 5.75 14.85 -3.59
CA THR A 23 5.20 13.91 -4.57
C THR A 23 6.12 12.69 -4.79
N ASN A 24 7.43 12.85 -4.80
CA ASN A 24 8.36 11.72 -4.98
C ASN A 24 8.27 10.78 -3.77
N HIS A 25 8.25 11.34 -2.57
CA HIS A 25 8.09 10.58 -1.34
C HIS A 25 6.75 9.81 -1.32
N TYR A 26 5.69 10.43 -1.82
CA TYR A 26 4.38 9.79 -1.98
C TYR A 26 4.43 8.62 -2.98
N MET A 27 5.07 8.78 -4.13
CA MET A 27 5.22 7.72 -5.14
C MET A 27 6.07 6.54 -4.64
N ASP A 28 7.13 6.82 -3.89
CA ASP A 28 7.95 5.79 -3.23
C ASP A 28 7.14 5.03 -2.18
N PHE A 29 6.31 5.74 -1.39
CA PHE A 29 5.37 5.12 -0.47
C PHE A 29 4.38 4.20 -1.20
N LEU A 30 3.75 4.65 -2.29
CA LEU A 30 2.82 3.83 -3.08
C LEU A 30 3.49 2.56 -3.63
N THR A 31 4.76 2.64 -4.02
CA THR A 31 5.53 1.48 -4.47
C THR A 31 5.68 0.44 -3.36
N THR A 32 6.06 0.87 -2.16
CA THR A 32 6.19 -0.02 -0.99
C THR A 32 4.84 -0.56 -0.55
N ALA A 33 3.79 0.28 -0.55
CA ALA A 33 2.42 -0.10 -0.21
C ALA A 33 1.85 -1.14 -1.19
N ALA A 34 2.08 -0.96 -2.50
CA ALA A 34 1.68 -1.93 -3.53
C ALA A 34 2.25 -3.33 -3.26
N ASN A 35 3.49 -3.43 -2.82
CA ASN A 35 4.13 -4.68 -2.47
C ASN A 35 3.62 -5.27 -1.14
N ASN A 36 3.17 -4.41 -0.23
CA ASN A 36 2.69 -4.76 1.11
C ASN A 36 1.17 -4.51 1.29
N PHE A 37 0.39 -4.70 0.23
CA PHE A 37 -1.05 -4.38 0.13
C PHE A 37 -1.96 -5.04 1.17
N LYS A 38 -1.49 -6.07 1.88
CA LYS A 38 -2.25 -6.77 2.93
C LYS A 38 -2.24 -6.04 4.28
N TYR A 39 -1.41 -5.02 4.41
CA TYR A 39 -1.31 -4.19 5.60
C TYR A 39 -2.27 -3.01 5.51
N SER A 40 -2.73 -2.51 6.65
CA SER A 40 -3.51 -1.27 6.70
C SER A 40 -2.65 -0.08 6.24
N PHE A 41 -3.28 1.04 5.90
CA PHE A 41 -2.55 2.26 5.50
C PHE A 41 -1.50 2.69 6.54
N GLN A 42 -1.88 2.70 7.83
CA GLN A 42 -0.98 3.02 8.93
C GLN A 42 0.23 2.07 8.98
N GLU A 43 -0.01 0.78 8.84
CA GLU A 43 1.06 -0.22 8.85
C GLU A 43 1.95 -0.12 7.61
N GLN A 44 1.38 0.13 6.42
CA GLN A 44 2.14 0.39 5.19
C GLN A 44 3.04 1.62 5.34
N LEU A 45 2.53 2.69 5.96
CA LEU A 45 3.31 3.89 6.25
C LEU A 45 4.49 3.59 7.19
N LEU A 46 4.25 2.82 8.25
CA LEU A 46 5.32 2.41 9.18
C LEU A 46 6.32 1.43 8.55
N ILE A 47 5.89 0.55 7.64
CA ILE A 47 6.80 -0.29 6.85
C ILE A 47 7.69 0.59 5.98
N PHE A 48 7.10 1.49 5.21
CA PHE A 48 7.81 2.42 4.35
C PHE A 48 8.81 3.29 5.13
N ALA A 49 8.39 3.87 6.25
CA ALA A 49 9.22 4.71 7.11
C ALA A 49 10.48 4.01 7.64
N GLN A 50 10.40 2.70 7.89
CA GLN A 50 11.50 1.92 8.45
C GLN A 50 12.29 1.13 7.41
N LYS A 51 11.66 0.79 6.26
CA LYS A 51 12.26 0.04 5.16
C LYS A 51 11.57 0.40 3.83
N PRO A 52 11.97 1.50 3.19
CA PRO A 52 11.33 1.99 1.96
C PRO A 52 11.37 0.99 0.78
N ASP A 53 12.34 0.09 0.76
CA ASP A 53 12.55 -0.95 -0.24
C ASP A 53 11.88 -2.29 0.10
N ALA A 54 11.00 -2.33 1.11
CA ALA A 54 10.33 -3.55 1.52
C ALA A 54 9.42 -4.12 0.42
N THR A 55 9.60 -5.42 0.12
CA THR A 55 8.89 -6.09 -0.97
C THR A 55 7.88 -7.12 -0.50
N ALA A 56 8.08 -7.74 0.66
CA ALA A 56 7.15 -8.70 1.23
C ALA A 56 7.41 -8.87 2.73
N CYS A 57 6.60 -8.23 3.54
CA CYS A 57 6.72 -8.30 5.00
C CYS A 57 5.84 -9.37 5.60
N ALA A 58 6.36 -10.07 6.64
CA ALA A 58 5.60 -10.98 7.47
C ALA A 58 6.24 -11.16 8.85
N GLU A 59 5.48 -11.73 9.79
CA GLU A 59 5.96 -12.09 11.10
C GLU A 59 6.92 -13.30 11.05
N VAL A 60 7.78 -13.43 12.08
CA VAL A 60 8.73 -14.56 12.21
C VAL A 60 8.03 -15.90 12.11
N SER A 61 6.88 -16.05 12.74
CA SER A 61 6.07 -17.28 12.71
C SER A 61 5.69 -17.69 11.28
N TRP A 62 5.31 -16.71 10.47
CA TRP A 62 4.98 -16.95 9.07
C TRP A 62 6.20 -17.38 8.26
N TRP A 63 7.33 -16.69 8.43
CA TRP A 63 8.59 -17.04 7.76
C TRP A 63 9.06 -18.44 8.11
N ASN A 64 9.03 -18.79 9.40
CA ASN A 64 9.43 -20.12 9.87
C ASN A 64 8.55 -21.23 9.27
N LYS A 65 7.23 -21.00 9.20
CA LYS A 65 6.28 -21.95 8.56
C LYS A 65 6.61 -22.20 7.09
N HIS A 66 7.18 -21.20 6.40
CA HIS A 66 7.56 -21.30 4.99
C HIS A 66 9.04 -21.69 4.79
N GLY A 67 9.70 -22.18 5.84
CA GLY A 67 11.09 -22.68 5.78
C GLY A 67 12.13 -21.57 5.62
N ARG A 68 11.81 -20.37 6.10
CA ARG A 68 12.73 -19.22 6.13
C ARG A 68 12.94 -18.75 7.55
N TRP A 69 14.12 -18.24 7.82
CA TRP A 69 14.51 -17.73 9.14
C TRP A 69 15.03 -16.31 8.99
N VAL A 70 14.62 -15.45 9.90
CA VAL A 70 15.13 -14.08 9.99
C VAL A 70 16.65 -14.13 10.24
N ASN A 71 17.38 -13.33 9.49
CA ASN A 71 18.84 -13.24 9.60
C ASN A 71 19.23 -12.73 10.99
N ARG A 72 20.37 -13.24 11.49
CA ARG A 72 20.87 -12.84 12.81
C ARG A 72 21.15 -11.33 12.83
N ASN A 73 20.77 -10.67 13.93
CA ASN A 73 20.94 -9.23 14.16
C ASN A 73 20.09 -8.31 13.26
N THR A 74 19.14 -8.84 12.50
CA THR A 74 18.20 -8.02 11.76
C THR A 74 17.24 -7.30 12.71
N LYS A 75 17.06 -6.01 12.48
CA LYS A 75 16.08 -5.20 13.21
C LYS A 75 14.70 -5.37 12.56
N GLY A 76 13.72 -5.84 13.34
CA GLY A 76 12.35 -5.95 12.85
C GLY A 76 11.68 -4.57 12.67
N ILE A 77 10.83 -4.47 11.67
CA ILE A 77 9.95 -3.32 11.42
C ILE A 77 8.87 -3.33 12.49
N ALA A 78 8.79 -2.27 13.29
CA ALA A 78 7.83 -2.15 14.37
C ALA A 78 6.51 -1.56 13.86
N LEU A 79 5.41 -2.24 14.13
CA LEU A 79 4.06 -1.80 13.80
C LEU A 79 3.27 -1.55 15.09
N LEU A 80 2.41 -0.55 15.07
CA LEU A 80 1.46 -0.29 16.15
C LEU A 80 0.39 -1.38 16.14
N VAL A 81 -0.04 -1.82 17.31
CA VAL A 81 -1.14 -2.78 17.44
C VAL A 81 -2.34 -2.05 17.98
N ASP A 82 -3.41 -2.04 17.19
CA ASP A 82 -4.70 -1.52 17.60
C ASP A 82 -5.38 -2.55 18.52
N THR A 83 -5.21 -2.37 19.82
CA THR A 83 -5.85 -3.20 20.87
C THR A 83 -6.18 -2.33 22.07
N ASP A 84 -7.12 -2.79 22.89
CA ASP A 84 -7.46 -2.19 24.19
C ASP A 84 -6.27 -2.12 25.17
N ALA A 85 -5.17 -2.82 24.85
CA ALA A 85 -3.92 -2.75 25.61
C ALA A 85 -3.02 -1.66 25.01
N PRO A 86 -2.86 -0.50 25.66
CA PRO A 86 -2.06 0.60 25.15
C PRO A 86 -0.58 0.21 25.01
N TYR A 87 0.09 0.79 24.01
CA TYR A 87 1.54 0.74 23.83
C TYR A 87 2.14 -0.60 23.36
N LYS A 88 1.34 -1.46 22.73
CA LYS A 88 1.84 -2.72 22.18
C LYS A 88 2.38 -2.53 20.76
N LEU A 89 3.55 -3.12 20.49
CA LEU A 89 4.15 -3.20 19.17
C LEU A 89 4.22 -4.66 18.71
N ARG A 90 3.98 -4.90 17.42
CA ARG A 90 4.33 -6.14 16.75
C ARG A 90 5.49 -5.91 15.77
N HIS A 91 6.19 -6.95 15.38
CA HIS A 91 7.33 -6.81 14.48
C HIS A 91 7.15 -7.72 13.27
N VAL A 92 7.42 -7.15 12.10
CA VAL A 92 7.48 -7.86 10.84
C VAL A 92 8.87 -7.74 10.23
N PHE A 93 9.19 -8.62 9.31
CA PHE A 93 10.48 -8.67 8.62
C PHE A 93 10.22 -8.81 7.12
N ASP A 94 10.96 -8.07 6.31
CA ASP A 94 10.91 -8.22 4.87
C ASP A 94 11.58 -9.51 4.41
N VAL A 95 11.20 -10.03 3.25
CA VAL A 95 11.79 -11.24 2.66
C VAL A 95 13.31 -11.15 2.51
N SER A 96 13.84 -9.96 2.21
CA SER A 96 15.29 -9.70 2.09
C SER A 96 16.03 -9.88 3.41
N ASP A 97 15.34 -9.74 4.54
CA ASP A 97 15.86 -9.93 5.88
C ASP A 97 15.81 -11.41 6.33
N THR A 98 15.41 -12.31 5.45
CA THR A 98 15.24 -13.73 5.74
C THR A 98 16.08 -14.61 4.85
N ASN A 99 16.39 -15.82 5.32
CA ASN A 99 17.22 -16.79 4.65
C ASN A 99 16.57 -18.19 4.68
N SER A 100 16.82 -19.00 3.66
CA SER A 100 16.36 -20.39 3.57
C SER A 100 17.54 -21.35 3.57
N ARG A 101 17.55 -22.33 4.45
CA ARG A 101 18.61 -23.36 4.50
C ARG A 101 18.69 -24.22 3.24
N ALA A 102 17.61 -24.34 2.49
CA ALA A 102 17.52 -25.15 1.29
C ALA A 102 17.58 -24.34 -0.01
N GLY A 103 17.90 -23.03 0.07
CA GLY A 103 17.84 -22.13 -1.10
C GLY A 103 16.45 -21.97 -1.69
N LYS A 104 15.39 -22.34 -0.97
CA LYS A 104 14.01 -22.21 -1.44
C LYS A 104 13.63 -20.75 -1.53
N GLU A 105 13.27 -20.33 -2.71
CA GLU A 105 12.66 -19.01 -2.90
C GLU A 105 11.23 -19.01 -2.35
N VAL A 106 10.81 -17.87 -1.79
CA VAL A 106 9.39 -17.67 -1.48
C VAL A 106 8.67 -17.43 -2.80
N PRO A 107 7.58 -18.13 -3.09
CA PRO A 107 6.78 -17.86 -4.28
C PRO A 107 6.04 -16.52 -4.10
N ILE A 108 6.74 -15.41 -4.28
CA ILE A 108 6.12 -14.09 -4.41
C ILE A 108 5.48 -14.05 -5.78
N TRP A 109 4.18 -13.80 -5.80
CA TRP A 109 3.47 -13.71 -7.07
C TRP A 109 4.04 -12.58 -7.94
N LYS A 110 4.28 -12.91 -9.19
CA LYS A 110 4.68 -11.96 -10.23
C LYS A 110 3.77 -12.13 -11.43
N MET A 111 3.39 -11.02 -12.06
CA MET A 111 2.68 -11.07 -13.33
C MET A 111 3.60 -11.67 -14.39
N GLU A 112 3.13 -12.68 -15.11
CA GLU A 112 3.78 -13.26 -16.28
C GLU A 112 2.89 -13.08 -17.50
N GLN A 113 3.47 -13.03 -18.70
CA GLN A 113 2.74 -12.82 -19.95
C GLN A 113 1.55 -13.80 -20.12
N ARG A 114 1.71 -15.04 -19.68
CA ARG A 114 0.64 -16.05 -19.75
C ARG A 114 -0.60 -15.73 -18.91
N PHE A 115 -0.49 -14.83 -17.94
CA PHE A 115 -1.59 -14.41 -17.07
C PHE A 115 -2.31 -13.16 -17.56
N VAL A 116 -1.78 -12.44 -18.55
CA VAL A 116 -2.35 -11.16 -19.01
C VAL A 116 -3.79 -11.34 -19.48
N GLU A 117 -4.02 -12.21 -20.45
CA GLU A 117 -5.37 -12.43 -21.00
C GLU A 117 -6.36 -13.04 -19.96
N PRO A 118 -5.98 -14.04 -19.15
CA PRO A 118 -6.82 -14.50 -18.05
C PRO A 118 -7.19 -13.40 -17.04
N VAL A 119 -6.25 -12.53 -16.69
CA VAL A 119 -6.50 -11.40 -15.78
C VAL A 119 -7.45 -10.40 -16.40
N LYS A 120 -7.21 -9.97 -17.65
CA LYS A 120 -8.09 -9.05 -18.38
C LYS A 120 -9.52 -9.57 -18.42
N LYS A 121 -9.70 -10.87 -18.71
CA LYS A 121 -11.03 -11.50 -18.72
C LYS A 121 -11.74 -11.39 -17.38
N VAL A 122 -11.05 -11.71 -16.28
CA VAL A 122 -11.61 -11.60 -14.91
C VAL A 122 -11.95 -10.15 -14.56
N LEU A 123 -11.10 -9.21 -14.95
CA LEU A 123 -11.34 -7.78 -14.73
C LEU A 123 -12.54 -7.30 -15.53
N ALA A 124 -12.70 -7.72 -16.78
CA ALA A 124 -13.84 -7.37 -17.61
C ALA A 124 -15.16 -7.91 -17.03
N GLU A 125 -15.17 -9.17 -16.57
CA GLU A 125 -16.34 -9.78 -15.94
C GLU A 125 -16.78 -9.06 -14.65
N ARG A 126 -15.83 -8.47 -13.93
CA ARG A 126 -16.09 -7.85 -12.61
C ARG A 126 -16.28 -6.33 -12.67
N TYR A 127 -15.61 -5.63 -13.57
CA TYR A 127 -15.53 -4.17 -13.61
C TYR A 127 -15.96 -3.60 -14.97
N GLU A 128 -16.49 -4.41 -15.86
CA GLU A 128 -17.01 -4.00 -17.18
C GLU A 128 -15.98 -3.26 -18.06
N VAL A 129 -14.68 -3.61 -17.90
CA VAL A 129 -13.60 -3.00 -18.72
C VAL A 129 -13.45 -3.70 -20.07
N ASP A 130 -13.00 -2.96 -21.09
CA ASP A 130 -12.78 -3.52 -22.43
C ASP A 130 -11.52 -4.40 -22.46
N THR A 131 -11.67 -5.66 -22.88
CA THR A 131 -10.56 -6.61 -23.01
C THR A 131 -9.67 -6.36 -24.23
N HIS A 132 -10.08 -5.50 -25.16
CA HIS A 132 -9.27 -5.12 -26.32
C HIS A 132 -8.19 -4.08 -25.99
N GLU A 133 -8.32 -3.38 -24.86
CA GLU A 133 -7.33 -2.44 -24.37
C GLU A 133 -6.07 -3.16 -23.86
N SER A 134 -5.00 -2.38 -23.66
CA SER A 134 -3.80 -2.89 -23.01
C SER A 134 -4.09 -3.30 -21.54
N LEU A 135 -3.23 -4.12 -20.94
CA LEU A 135 -3.37 -4.41 -19.51
C LEU A 135 -3.25 -3.14 -18.66
N GLU A 136 -2.40 -2.20 -19.07
CA GLU A 136 -2.21 -0.91 -18.41
C GLU A 136 -3.52 -0.12 -18.35
N ASP A 137 -4.20 0.02 -19.49
CA ASP A 137 -5.46 0.75 -19.59
C ASP A 137 -6.59 0.04 -18.83
N CYS A 138 -6.66 -1.29 -18.94
CA CYS A 138 -7.61 -2.09 -18.15
C CYS A 138 -7.45 -1.86 -16.64
N LEU A 139 -6.22 -1.84 -16.13
CA LEU A 139 -5.94 -1.63 -14.71
C LEU A 139 -6.29 -0.21 -14.26
N LEU A 140 -6.04 0.79 -15.12
CA LEU A 140 -6.44 2.17 -14.84
C LEU A 140 -7.97 2.31 -14.81
N ASN A 141 -8.67 1.73 -15.77
CA ASN A 141 -10.13 1.74 -15.81
C ASN A 141 -10.75 1.03 -14.60
N VAL A 142 -10.15 -0.09 -14.17
CA VAL A 142 -10.53 -0.77 -12.92
C VAL A 142 -10.34 0.15 -11.71
N ALA A 143 -9.22 0.88 -11.63
CA ALA A 143 -8.96 1.82 -10.54
C ALA A 143 -10.02 2.93 -10.49
N VAL A 144 -10.36 3.51 -11.64
CA VAL A 144 -11.39 4.55 -11.74
C VAL A 144 -12.75 4.01 -11.30
N THR A 145 -13.16 2.84 -11.81
CA THR A 145 -14.46 2.22 -11.44
C THR A 145 -14.51 1.92 -9.95
N PHE A 146 -13.47 1.27 -9.42
CA PHE A 146 -13.39 0.93 -8.00
C PHE A 146 -13.48 2.14 -7.09
N VAL A 147 -12.76 3.23 -7.42
CA VAL A 147 -12.78 4.45 -6.61
C VAL A 147 -14.14 5.14 -6.68
N ASN A 148 -14.77 5.19 -7.85
CA ASN A 148 -16.11 5.76 -7.99
C ASN A 148 -17.18 4.97 -7.21
N ASP A 149 -17.12 3.64 -7.24
CA ASP A 149 -18.07 2.78 -6.55
C ASP A 149 -18.00 2.91 -5.03
N ASN A 150 -16.81 3.22 -4.50
CA ASN A 150 -16.57 3.32 -3.05
C ASN A 150 -16.55 4.77 -2.53
N TYR A 151 -16.62 5.78 -3.39
CA TYR A 151 -16.46 7.18 -2.99
C TYR A 151 -17.48 7.63 -1.94
N GLN A 152 -18.73 7.18 -2.05
CA GLN A 152 -19.80 7.59 -1.15
C GLN A 152 -19.54 7.18 0.30
N ASP A 153 -18.84 6.08 0.52
CA ASP A 153 -18.51 5.59 1.86
C ASP A 153 -17.55 6.54 2.60
N TYR A 154 -16.75 7.31 1.85
CA TYR A 154 -15.76 8.24 2.40
C TYR A 154 -16.20 9.70 2.36
N LEU A 155 -17.30 10.02 1.64
CA LEU A 155 -17.69 11.41 1.38
C LEU A 155 -17.96 12.19 2.67
N ALA A 156 -18.68 11.61 3.63
CA ALA A 156 -19.02 12.28 4.88
C ALA A 156 -17.76 12.62 5.70
N GLU A 157 -16.85 11.64 5.86
CA GLU A 157 -15.59 11.84 6.58
C GLU A 157 -14.68 12.86 5.86
N LEU A 158 -14.64 12.82 4.51
CA LEU A 158 -13.89 13.77 3.72
C LEU A 158 -14.41 15.20 3.90
N MET A 159 -15.73 15.40 3.91
CA MET A 159 -16.34 16.71 4.09
C MET A 159 -16.09 17.28 5.49
N GLU A 160 -16.03 16.44 6.51
CA GLU A 160 -15.63 16.85 7.87
C GLU A 160 -14.12 17.18 7.95
N ALA A 161 -13.27 16.35 7.33
CA ALA A 161 -11.82 16.48 7.40
C ALA A 161 -11.25 17.62 6.52
N LYS A 162 -12.02 18.18 5.59
CA LYS A 162 -11.51 19.20 4.67
C LYS A 162 -11.20 20.55 5.33
N ALA A 163 -11.76 20.85 6.48
CA ALA A 163 -11.48 22.08 7.22
C ALA A 163 -9.98 22.19 7.56
N GLY A 164 -9.37 23.33 7.25
CA GLY A 164 -7.92 23.53 7.42
C GLY A 164 -7.03 22.83 6.39
N SER A 165 -7.60 22.13 5.40
CA SER A 165 -6.87 21.45 4.33
C SER A 165 -6.85 22.26 3.02
N LEU A 166 -6.12 21.79 2.01
CA LEU A 166 -6.14 22.36 0.65
C LEU A 166 -7.52 22.33 0.01
N LEU A 167 -8.42 21.45 0.46
CA LEU A 167 -9.76 21.27 -0.05
C LEU A 167 -10.78 22.22 0.60
N GLU A 168 -10.42 22.94 1.66
CA GLU A 168 -11.35 23.75 2.46
C GLU A 168 -12.20 24.72 1.63
N LYS A 169 -11.58 25.36 0.63
CA LYS A 169 -12.23 26.38 -0.20
C LYS A 169 -12.98 25.80 -1.40
N LEU A 170 -12.88 24.49 -1.63
CA LEU A 170 -13.57 23.85 -2.73
C LEU A 170 -15.03 23.58 -2.35
N ASP A 171 -15.94 23.68 -3.32
CA ASP A 171 -17.29 23.15 -3.19
C ASP A 171 -17.26 21.60 -3.20
N GLU A 172 -18.43 20.98 -3.03
CA GLU A 172 -18.54 19.52 -2.97
C GLU A 172 -18.12 18.86 -4.29
N ASP A 173 -18.54 19.39 -5.43
CA ASP A 173 -18.23 18.82 -6.75
C ASP A 173 -16.72 18.89 -7.05
N ASN A 174 -16.08 20.01 -6.77
CA ASN A 174 -14.64 20.16 -6.96
C ASN A 174 -13.85 19.33 -5.93
N THR A 175 -14.32 19.22 -4.69
CA THR A 175 -13.73 18.33 -3.69
C THR A 175 -13.78 16.88 -4.16
N ARG A 176 -14.96 16.44 -4.65
CA ARG A 176 -15.16 15.13 -5.24
C ARG A 176 -14.21 14.87 -6.40
N LEU A 177 -14.15 15.79 -7.37
CA LEU A 177 -13.29 15.64 -8.55
C LEU A 177 -11.81 15.47 -8.16
N GLN A 178 -11.30 16.29 -7.24
CA GLN A 178 -9.92 16.22 -6.79
C GLN A 178 -9.61 14.87 -6.11
N MET A 179 -10.50 14.42 -5.23
CA MET A 179 -10.30 13.16 -4.51
C MET A 179 -10.42 11.95 -5.42
N LEU A 180 -11.43 11.90 -6.31
CA LEU A 180 -11.55 10.80 -7.28
C LEU A 180 -10.31 10.72 -8.17
N THR A 181 -9.81 11.86 -8.63
CA THR A 181 -8.60 11.93 -9.45
C THR A 181 -7.40 11.40 -8.68
N ALA A 182 -7.13 11.92 -7.47
CA ALA A 182 -5.97 11.51 -6.67
C ALA A 182 -6.02 10.02 -6.31
N LEU A 183 -7.17 9.51 -5.88
CA LEU A 183 -7.34 8.11 -5.51
C LEU A 183 -7.24 7.18 -6.72
N SER A 184 -7.86 7.52 -7.86
CA SER A 184 -7.78 6.70 -9.07
C SER A 184 -6.35 6.56 -9.59
N TYR A 185 -5.58 7.65 -9.61
CA TYR A 185 -4.16 7.58 -9.97
C TYR A 185 -3.35 6.77 -8.97
N SER A 186 -3.59 6.93 -7.67
CA SER A 186 -2.88 6.18 -6.63
C SER A 186 -3.15 4.68 -6.72
N VAL A 187 -4.41 4.28 -6.85
CA VAL A 187 -4.80 2.87 -7.02
C VAL A 187 -4.27 2.32 -8.33
N GLY A 188 -4.40 3.05 -9.45
CA GLY A 188 -3.87 2.67 -10.75
C GLY A 188 -2.36 2.44 -10.71
N TYR A 189 -1.61 3.37 -10.11
CA TYR A 189 -0.18 3.24 -9.91
C TYR A 189 0.19 1.98 -9.11
N MET A 190 -0.49 1.73 -7.99
CA MET A 190 -0.26 0.52 -7.18
C MET A 190 -0.56 -0.76 -7.96
N LEU A 191 -1.62 -0.79 -8.77
CA LEU A 191 -1.95 -1.93 -9.63
C LEU A 191 -0.88 -2.17 -10.70
N HIS A 192 -0.34 -1.11 -11.30
CA HIS A 192 0.77 -1.20 -12.25
C HIS A 192 2.02 -1.79 -11.60
N ILE A 193 2.45 -1.27 -10.46
CA ILE A 193 3.61 -1.80 -9.71
C ILE A 193 3.40 -3.29 -9.38
N ARG A 194 2.21 -3.68 -8.90
CA ARG A 194 1.87 -5.07 -8.61
C ARG A 194 1.93 -5.98 -9.84
N SER A 195 1.61 -5.44 -10.99
CA SER A 195 1.63 -6.16 -12.28
C SER A 195 3.00 -6.13 -12.96
N GLY A 196 4.03 -5.54 -12.33
CA GLY A 196 5.36 -5.41 -12.91
C GLY A 196 5.42 -4.43 -14.09
N LEU A 197 4.40 -3.59 -14.23
CA LEU A 197 4.36 -2.50 -15.19
C LEU A 197 5.03 -1.25 -14.59
N PRO A 198 5.55 -0.34 -15.44
CA PRO A 198 6.05 0.94 -14.95
C PRO A 198 4.90 1.71 -14.27
N GLY A 199 5.16 2.30 -13.12
CA GLY A 199 4.22 3.23 -12.48
C GLY A 199 4.04 4.47 -13.37
N ARG A 200 2.83 4.77 -13.76
CA ARG A 200 2.44 5.95 -14.57
C ARG A 200 1.42 6.78 -13.84
#